data_0853ecf523e30e1b7b2445022c833e7e
#
_entry.id   0853ecf523e30e1b7b2445022c833e7e
#
_cell.length_a   1.000
_cell.length_b   1.000
_cell.length_c   1.000
_cell.angle_alpha   90.00
_cell.angle_beta   90.00
_cell.angle_gamma   90.00
#
_symmetry.space_group_name_H-M   'P 1'
#
loop_
_entity.id
_entity.type
_entity.pdbx_description
1 polymer ?
#
loop_
_entity_poly.entity_id
_entity_poly.type
_entity_poly.pdbx_seq_one_letter_code
_entity_poly.pdbx_strand_id
1 'polypeptide(L)'
;MATYILVDTANTFFRARHVVRGDIDTKVGMAFHITLAGVKKAWKDFNADHVVFCLEGRSWRKDFYEPYKRNRQVSRDALTPSQQEEDKVFWECFDEFKDFVSTKTNCTVMRHPQLEADDLI
;
A
#
# COMPACT_ATOMS: atom_id res chain seq x y z
N MET A 1 -15.48 20.45 12.81
CA MET A 1 -14.40 20.24 11.82
C MET A 1 -14.28 18.75 11.53
N ALA A 2 -14.21 18.38 10.26
CA ALA A 2 -14.07 16.95 9.89
C ALA A 2 -12.65 16.46 10.10
N THR A 3 -12.52 15.23 10.58
CA THR A 3 -11.24 14.54 10.75
C THR A 3 -11.10 13.44 9.71
N TYR A 4 -10.00 13.44 8.98
CA TYR A 4 -9.71 12.45 7.94
C TYR A 4 -8.49 11.61 8.33
N ILE A 5 -8.57 10.31 8.08
CA ILE A 5 -7.41 9.41 8.13
C ILE A 5 -6.94 9.22 6.69
N LEU A 6 -5.70 9.63 6.41
CA LEU A 6 -5.06 9.47 5.10
C LEU A 6 -4.08 8.31 5.19
N VAL A 7 -4.25 7.30 4.36
CA VAL A 7 -3.46 6.07 4.40
C VAL A 7 -2.52 6.01 3.20
N ASP A 8 -1.22 5.93 3.46
CA ASP A 8 -0.23 5.54 2.45
C ASP A 8 -0.35 4.01 2.30
N THR A 9 -1.20 3.59 1.37
CA THR A 9 -1.71 2.23 1.30
C THR A 9 -0.61 1.21 1.04
N ALA A 10 0.23 1.46 0.03
CA ALA A 10 1.30 0.53 -0.33
C ALA A 10 2.33 0.39 0.79
N ASN A 11 2.73 1.50 1.40
CA ASN A 11 3.69 1.49 2.50
C ASN A 11 3.14 0.73 3.70
N THR A 12 1.90 0.98 4.08
CA THR A 12 1.25 0.33 5.22
C THR A 12 1.13 -1.17 5.00
N PHE A 13 0.69 -1.58 3.82
CA PHE A 13 0.53 -2.99 3.45
C PHE A 13 1.89 -3.70 3.39
N PHE A 14 2.89 -3.05 2.79
CA PHE A 14 4.24 -3.59 2.69
C PHE A 14 4.90 -3.77 4.06
N ARG A 15 4.75 -2.80 4.97
CA ARG A 15 5.27 -2.92 6.33
C ARG A 15 4.60 -4.06 7.10
N ALA A 16 3.31 -4.25 6.93
CA ALA A 16 2.58 -5.34 7.56
C ALA A 16 3.13 -6.71 7.13
N ARG A 17 3.54 -6.86 5.86
CA ARG A 17 4.20 -8.06 5.35
C ARG A 17 5.46 -8.42 6.15
N HIS A 18 6.27 -7.42 6.52
CA HIS A 18 7.55 -7.63 7.20
C HIS A 18 7.43 -7.92 8.70
N VAL A 19 6.28 -7.67 9.30
CA VAL A 19 6.02 -7.93 10.72
C VAL A 19 5.70 -9.41 10.95
N VAL A 20 5.14 -10.09 9.96
CA VAL A 20 4.66 -11.47 10.07
C VAL A 20 5.72 -12.46 9.61
N ARG A 21 5.88 -13.53 10.38
CA ARG A 21 6.74 -14.68 10.02
C ARG A 21 5.86 -15.79 9.44
N GLY A 22 6.46 -16.59 8.54
CA GLY A 22 5.78 -17.71 7.90
C GLY A 22 5.98 -17.71 6.39
N ASP A 23 5.18 -18.51 5.68
CA ASP A 23 5.18 -18.54 4.22
C ASP A 23 4.52 -17.29 3.63
N ILE A 24 4.59 -17.14 2.31
CA ILE A 24 4.05 -15.94 1.65
C ILE A 24 2.52 -15.86 1.79
N ASP A 25 1.81 -16.97 1.74
CA ASP A 25 0.36 -16.98 1.87
C ASP A 25 -0.08 -16.49 3.25
N THR A 26 0.61 -16.92 4.30
CA THR A 26 0.39 -16.43 5.67
C THR A 26 0.71 -14.94 5.78
N LYS A 27 1.85 -14.51 5.21
CA LYS A 27 2.27 -13.11 5.24
C LYS A 27 1.25 -12.19 4.58
N VAL A 28 0.74 -12.54 3.39
CA VAL A 28 -0.21 -11.67 2.67
C VAL A 28 -1.58 -11.65 3.34
N GLY A 29 -2.05 -12.79 3.85
CA GLY A 29 -3.31 -12.84 4.60
C GLY A 29 -3.27 -11.99 5.86
N MET A 30 -2.17 -12.09 6.62
CA MET A 30 -1.97 -11.26 7.82
C MET A 30 -1.73 -9.80 7.49
N ALA A 31 -1.05 -9.49 6.39
CA ALA A 31 -0.86 -8.09 5.95
C ALA A 31 -2.21 -7.43 5.67
N PHE A 32 -3.12 -8.13 5.01
CA PHE A 32 -4.48 -7.67 4.76
C PHE A 32 -5.20 -7.35 6.08
N HIS A 33 -5.18 -8.30 7.00
CA HIS A 33 -5.83 -8.16 8.31
C HIS A 33 -5.21 -7.04 9.14
N ILE A 34 -3.88 -7.00 9.26
CA ILE A 34 -3.16 -5.99 10.04
C ILE A 34 -3.42 -4.59 9.51
N THR A 35 -3.43 -4.42 8.18
CA THR A 35 -3.70 -3.12 7.57
C THR A 35 -5.11 -2.63 7.91
N LEU A 36 -6.11 -3.48 7.76
CA LEU A 36 -7.50 -3.12 8.09
C LEU A 36 -7.67 -2.85 9.59
N ALA A 37 -7.07 -3.67 10.45
CA ALA A 37 -7.14 -3.47 11.89
C ALA A 37 -6.47 -2.18 12.33
N GLY A 38 -5.31 -1.84 11.74
CA GLY A 38 -4.60 -0.59 12.02
C GLY A 38 -5.39 0.64 11.61
N VAL A 39 -6.02 0.61 10.44
CA VAL A 39 -6.88 1.70 9.95
C VAL A 39 -8.11 1.85 10.88
N LYS A 40 -8.74 0.75 11.26
CA LYS A 40 -9.88 0.77 12.18
C LYS A 40 -9.51 1.35 13.53
N LYS A 41 -8.35 0.98 14.06
CA LYS A 41 -7.84 1.51 15.33
C LYS A 41 -7.62 3.02 15.25
N ALA A 42 -6.95 3.49 14.20
CA ALA A 42 -6.72 4.92 13.99
C ALA A 42 -8.05 5.69 13.86
N TRP A 43 -8.99 5.14 13.13
CA TRP A 43 -10.31 5.73 12.97
C TRP A 43 -11.01 5.93 14.31
N LYS A 44 -10.95 4.94 15.19
CA LYS A 44 -11.53 5.02 16.52
C LYS A 44 -10.77 5.96 17.45
N ASP A 45 -9.43 5.86 17.47
CA ASP A 45 -8.59 6.62 18.40
C ASP A 45 -8.68 8.13 18.14
N PHE A 46 -8.81 8.54 16.87
CA PHE A 46 -8.90 9.93 16.47
C PHE A 46 -10.33 10.40 16.20
N ASN A 47 -11.32 9.53 16.40
CA ASN A 47 -12.73 9.83 16.12
C ASN A 47 -12.89 10.41 14.71
N ALA A 48 -12.29 9.77 13.72
CA ALA A 48 -12.26 10.25 12.35
C ALA A 48 -13.62 10.12 11.66
N ASP A 49 -13.93 11.05 10.77
CA ASP A 49 -15.16 11.03 9.98
C ASP A 49 -15.00 10.21 8.70
N HIS A 50 -13.81 10.22 8.11
CA HIS A 50 -13.53 9.55 6.84
C HIS A 50 -12.16 8.91 6.82
N VAL A 51 -12.05 7.82 6.06
CA VAL A 51 -10.78 7.17 5.74
C VAL A 51 -10.54 7.26 4.24
N VAL A 52 -9.35 7.72 3.84
CA VAL A 52 -8.95 7.85 2.45
C VAL A 52 -7.70 7.00 2.22
N PHE A 53 -7.81 6.02 1.33
CA PHE A 53 -6.68 5.23 0.88
C PHE A 53 -6.01 5.90 -0.31
N CYS A 54 -4.77 6.34 -0.13
CA CYS A 54 -3.99 6.99 -1.18
C CYS A 54 -3.14 5.94 -1.88
N LEU A 55 -3.33 5.81 -3.19
CA LEU A 55 -2.65 4.80 -3.99
C LEU A 55 -1.51 5.41 -4.81
N GLU A 56 -0.51 4.57 -5.10
CA GLU A 56 0.64 4.96 -5.91
C GLU A 56 0.28 5.04 -7.39
N GLY A 57 0.66 6.14 -8.04
CA GLY A 57 0.76 6.25 -9.47
C GLY A 57 2.24 6.28 -9.88
N ARG A 58 2.52 6.47 -11.15
CA ARG A 58 3.89 6.72 -11.61
C ARG A 58 4.29 8.13 -11.21
N SER A 59 5.38 8.28 -10.47
CA SER A 59 5.84 9.59 -10.03
C SER A 59 6.25 10.47 -11.23
N TRP A 60 5.72 11.71 -11.30
CA TRP A 60 6.16 12.70 -12.27
C TRP A 60 7.66 13.03 -12.11
N ARG A 61 8.22 12.80 -10.92
CA ARG A 61 9.64 13.02 -10.64
C ARG A 61 10.55 12.15 -11.50
N LYS A 62 10.09 10.96 -11.90
CA LYS A 62 10.84 10.06 -12.79
C LYS A 62 11.01 10.64 -14.19
N ASP A 63 10.09 11.48 -14.63
CA ASP A 63 10.15 12.11 -15.95
C ASP A 63 11.12 13.30 -15.98
N PHE A 64 11.33 13.96 -14.83
CA PHE A 64 12.21 15.13 -14.70
C PHE A 64 13.56 14.81 -14.09
N TYR A 65 13.66 13.71 -13.34
CA TYR A 65 14.89 13.29 -12.68
C TYR A 65 15.01 11.76 -12.76
N GLU A 66 15.71 11.29 -13.79
CA GLU A 66 15.87 9.86 -14.07
C GLU A 66 16.37 9.04 -12.85
N PRO A 67 17.36 9.51 -12.03
CA PRO A 67 17.82 8.73 -10.88
C PRO A 67 16.81 8.59 -9.76
N TYR A 68 15.67 9.28 -9.77
CA TYR A 68 14.70 9.23 -8.69
C TYR A 68 14.22 7.80 -8.43
N LYS A 69 14.53 7.27 -7.23
CA LYS A 69 14.20 5.92 -6.78
C LYS A 69 14.71 4.79 -7.71
N ARG A 70 15.69 5.07 -8.59
CA ARG A 70 16.25 4.09 -9.51
C ARG A 70 16.87 2.89 -8.78
N ASN A 71 17.49 3.11 -7.62
CA ASN A 71 18.08 2.06 -6.81
C ASN A 71 17.05 1.02 -6.37
N ARG A 72 15.78 1.37 -6.22
CA ARG A 72 14.71 0.43 -5.90
C ARG A 72 14.47 -0.55 -7.03
N GLN A 73 14.56 -0.10 -8.29
CA GLN A 73 14.46 -0.97 -9.46
C GLN A 73 15.66 -1.92 -9.55
N VAL A 74 16.86 -1.43 -9.31
CA VAL A 74 18.08 -2.27 -9.27
C VAL A 74 17.93 -3.34 -8.20
N SER A 75 17.43 -3.00 -7.02
CA SER A 75 17.20 -3.98 -5.95
C SER A 75 16.17 -5.03 -6.34
N ARG A 76 15.10 -4.65 -7.04
CA ARG A 76 14.10 -5.60 -7.53
C ARG A 76 14.67 -6.55 -8.57
N ASP A 77 15.49 -6.04 -9.49
CA ASP A 77 16.12 -6.83 -10.55
C ASP A 77 17.13 -7.85 -9.97
N ALA A 78 17.67 -7.56 -8.78
CA ALA A 78 18.60 -8.46 -8.08
C ALA A 78 17.93 -9.55 -7.25
N LEU A 79 16.60 -9.61 -7.18
CA LEU A 79 15.88 -10.62 -6.42
C LEU A 79 16.06 -12.03 -7.00
N THR A 80 16.13 -13.03 -6.12
CA THR A 80 16.14 -14.43 -6.54
C THR A 80 14.78 -14.81 -7.17
N PRO A 81 14.73 -15.89 -8.00
CA PRO A 81 13.43 -16.35 -8.53
C PRO A 81 12.39 -16.63 -7.46
N SER A 82 12.79 -17.18 -6.31
CA SER A 82 11.89 -17.42 -5.19
C SER A 82 11.34 -16.11 -4.61
N GLN A 83 12.19 -15.11 -4.44
CA GLN A 83 11.78 -13.77 -3.96
C GLN A 83 10.88 -13.06 -4.95
N GLN A 84 11.14 -13.20 -6.26
CA GLN A 84 10.29 -12.64 -7.31
C GLN A 84 8.89 -13.26 -7.27
N GLU A 85 8.80 -14.57 -7.06
CA GLU A 85 7.50 -15.25 -6.94
C GLU A 85 6.74 -14.80 -5.69
N GLU A 86 7.41 -14.64 -4.56
CA GLU A 86 6.80 -14.10 -3.34
C GLU A 86 6.29 -12.67 -3.55
N ASP A 87 7.06 -11.83 -4.23
CA ASP A 87 6.65 -10.47 -4.56
C ASP A 87 5.42 -10.45 -5.47
N LYS A 88 5.39 -11.35 -6.46
CA LYS A 88 4.23 -11.48 -7.34
C LYS A 88 2.97 -11.81 -6.57
N VAL A 89 3.02 -12.78 -5.66
CA VAL A 89 1.88 -13.15 -4.81
C VAL A 89 1.48 -11.97 -3.92
N PHE A 90 2.45 -11.27 -3.36
CA PHE A 90 2.20 -10.09 -2.53
C PHE A 90 1.45 -9.00 -3.29
N TRP A 91 1.91 -8.65 -4.49
CA TRP A 91 1.29 -7.58 -5.27
C TRP A 91 -0.08 -7.98 -5.83
N GLU A 92 -0.29 -9.26 -6.13
CA GLU A 92 -1.62 -9.77 -6.49
C GLU A 92 -2.60 -9.62 -5.32
N CYS A 93 -2.16 -9.96 -4.09
CA CYS A 93 -2.97 -9.76 -2.89
C CYS A 93 -3.23 -8.27 -2.62
N PHE A 94 -2.25 -7.40 -2.88
CA PHE A 94 -2.43 -5.96 -2.77
C PHE A 94 -3.48 -5.44 -3.75
N ASP A 95 -3.52 -5.95 -4.97
CA ASP A 95 -4.54 -5.60 -5.94
C ASP A 95 -5.93 -6.03 -5.47
N GLU A 96 -6.05 -7.21 -4.86
CA GLU A 96 -7.29 -7.66 -4.24
C GLU A 96 -7.70 -6.75 -3.07
N PHE A 97 -6.73 -6.30 -2.27
CA PHE A 97 -6.98 -5.35 -1.18
C PHE A 97 -7.53 -4.03 -1.71
N LYS A 98 -6.94 -3.48 -2.77
CA LYS A 98 -7.42 -2.24 -3.40
C LYS A 98 -8.86 -2.40 -3.89
N ASP A 99 -9.16 -3.51 -4.54
CA ASP A 99 -10.50 -3.81 -5.02
C ASP A 99 -11.49 -3.95 -3.86
N PHE A 100 -11.09 -4.64 -2.80
CA PHE A 100 -11.91 -4.81 -1.61
C PHE A 100 -12.29 -3.46 -0.98
N VAL A 101 -11.30 -2.55 -0.76
CA VAL A 101 -11.59 -1.27 -0.11
C VAL A 101 -12.43 -0.34 -1.00
N SER A 102 -12.31 -0.44 -2.32
CA SER A 102 -13.11 0.39 -3.24
C SER A 102 -14.53 -0.14 -3.44
N THR A 103 -14.76 -1.44 -3.32
CA THR A 103 -16.06 -2.06 -3.62
C THR A 103 -16.85 -2.52 -2.41
N LYS A 104 -16.18 -2.89 -1.30
CA LYS A 104 -16.80 -3.50 -0.11
C LYS A 104 -16.79 -2.60 1.12
N THR A 105 -16.22 -1.42 1.03
CA THR A 105 -16.20 -0.44 2.11
C THR A 105 -16.71 0.91 1.62
N ASN A 106 -17.05 1.79 2.58
CA ASN A 106 -17.40 3.17 2.27
C ASN A 106 -16.20 4.13 2.34
N CYS A 107 -14.98 3.58 2.38
CA CYS A 107 -13.77 4.38 2.35
C CYS A 107 -13.55 4.98 0.96
N THR A 108 -12.92 6.15 0.93
CA THR A 108 -12.53 6.79 -0.33
C THR A 108 -11.18 6.25 -0.78
N VAL A 109 -11.05 6.00 -2.08
CA VAL A 109 -9.79 5.59 -2.70
C VAL A 109 -9.35 6.67 -3.68
N MET A 110 -8.14 7.21 -3.49
CA MET A 110 -7.57 8.25 -4.34
C MET A 110 -6.36 7.73 -5.11
N ARG A 111 -6.33 8.01 -6.39
CA ARG A 111 -5.20 7.67 -7.26
C ARG A 111 -5.09 8.68 -8.40
N HIS A 112 -3.86 9.05 -8.74
CA HIS A 112 -3.56 9.83 -9.93
C HIS A 112 -2.43 9.15 -10.69
N PRO A 113 -2.50 9.01 -12.05
CA PRO A 113 -1.49 8.25 -12.82
C PRO A 113 -0.07 8.77 -12.71
N GLN A 114 0.13 10.04 -12.37
CA GLN A 114 1.44 10.69 -12.33
C GLN A 114 1.88 11.12 -10.93
N LEU A 115 1.09 10.81 -9.90
CA LEU A 115 1.40 11.18 -8.52
C LEU A 115 1.65 9.96 -7.66
N GLU A 116 2.57 10.10 -6.70
CA GLU A 116 2.75 9.12 -5.62
C GLU A 116 1.68 9.32 -4.55
N ALA A 117 1.53 8.33 -3.64
CA ALA A 117 0.62 8.47 -2.50
C ALA A 117 0.98 9.68 -1.64
N ASP A 118 2.28 9.97 -1.44
CA ASP A 118 2.75 11.13 -0.70
C ASP A 118 2.27 12.45 -1.29
N ASP A 119 2.14 12.53 -2.61
CA ASP A 119 1.63 13.72 -3.29
C ASP A 119 0.13 13.92 -3.06
N LEU A 120 -0.62 12.82 -2.83
CA LEU A 120 -2.06 12.85 -2.57
C LEU A 120 -2.37 13.19 -1.11
N ILE A 121 -1.45 12.85 -0.22
CA ILE A 121 -1.57 13.16 1.20
C ILE A 121 -1.30 14.64 1.44
#